data_572e1a5aaa92aafe6bfa02cc6bd173ac
#
_entry.id   572e1a5aaa92aafe6bfa02cc6bd173ac
#
_cell.length_a   1.000
_cell.length_b   1.000
_cell.length_c   1.000
_cell.angle_alpha   90.00
_cell.angle_beta   90.00
_cell.angle_gamma   90.00
#
_symmetry.space_group_name_H-M   'P 1'
#
loop_
_entity.id
_entity.type
_entity.pdbx_description
1 polymer ?
#
loop_
_entity_poly.entity_id
_entity_poly.type
_entity_poly.pdbx_seq_one_letter_code
_entity_poly.pdbx_strand_id
1 'polypeptide(L)'
;MKKPDLTKYKTTSTLYLLILIIAAVALVFGWQCTSYSLSNHSADLHIQMLPSRRVKVSKATTVYRISDVRWTKKASTLMFYSQHQTVVVEVDGKLLYTRSLKTDSILHTTGRNCEMVSVPENTRSILVTLTNCNLDKQVSDPVFYQGDGVHMFRHELLKAGIPMLLGIMNVVLGILMLIYWLF
;
A
#
# COMPACT_ATOMS: atom_id res chain seq x y z
N MET A 1 -21.54 -47.31 34.77
CA MET A 1 -20.67 -46.72 33.71
C MET A 1 -21.55 -46.09 32.64
N LYS A 2 -21.59 -44.74 32.53
CA LYS A 2 -22.30 -44.05 31.43
C LYS A 2 -21.51 -44.24 30.13
N LYS A 3 -22.13 -44.79 29.10
CA LYS A 3 -21.52 -44.87 27.76
C LYS A 3 -21.20 -43.45 27.27
N PRO A 4 -20.00 -43.22 26.77
CA PRO A 4 -19.67 -41.89 26.19
C PRO A 4 -20.57 -41.63 24.98
N ASP A 5 -21.11 -40.43 24.93
CA ASP A 5 -22.04 -39.99 23.88
C ASP A 5 -21.26 -39.77 22.58
N LEU A 6 -21.16 -40.79 21.73
CA LEU A 6 -20.43 -40.82 20.45
C LEU A 6 -20.94 -39.81 19.43
N THR A 7 -22.17 -39.29 19.62
CA THR A 7 -22.77 -38.29 18.74
C THR A 7 -22.12 -36.92 18.91
N LYS A 8 -21.74 -36.58 20.13
CA LYS A 8 -21.07 -35.32 20.48
C LYS A 8 -19.67 -35.23 19.85
N TYR A 9 -18.92 -36.34 19.81
CA TYR A 9 -17.61 -36.40 19.17
C TYR A 9 -17.68 -36.32 17.64
N LYS A 10 -18.72 -36.85 17.02
CA LYS A 10 -18.90 -36.81 15.57
C LYS A 10 -19.18 -35.37 15.06
N THR A 11 -20.03 -34.63 15.78
CA THR A 11 -20.35 -33.23 15.44
C THR A 11 -19.16 -32.29 15.61
N THR A 12 -18.35 -32.47 16.65
CA THR A 12 -17.12 -31.66 16.85
C THR A 12 -16.10 -31.95 15.78
N SER A 13 -15.88 -33.21 15.39
CA SER A 13 -14.92 -33.54 14.31
C SER A 13 -15.33 -32.96 12.97
N THR A 14 -16.62 -32.95 12.64
CA THR A 14 -17.14 -32.38 11.39
C THR A 14 -16.98 -30.86 11.36
N LEU A 15 -17.18 -30.19 12.48
CA LEU A 15 -16.98 -28.75 12.61
C LEU A 15 -15.51 -28.34 12.42
N TYR A 16 -14.56 -29.09 13.02
CA TYR A 16 -13.14 -28.87 12.82
C TYR A 16 -12.73 -29.04 11.36
N LEU A 17 -13.24 -30.09 10.68
CA LEU A 17 -12.97 -30.32 9.29
C LEU A 17 -13.47 -29.16 8.40
N LEU A 18 -14.67 -28.65 8.68
CA LEU A 18 -15.27 -27.53 7.96
C LEU A 18 -14.44 -26.26 8.13
N ILE A 19 -13.99 -25.95 9.34
CA ILE A 19 -13.15 -24.79 9.63
C ILE A 19 -11.81 -24.89 8.92
N LEU A 20 -11.20 -26.09 8.91
CA LEU A 20 -9.93 -26.34 8.25
C LEU A 20 -10.06 -26.19 6.72
N ILE A 21 -11.16 -26.62 6.13
CA ILE A 21 -11.47 -26.41 4.70
C ILE A 21 -11.63 -24.93 4.39
N ILE A 22 -12.37 -24.17 5.20
CA ILE A 22 -12.56 -22.73 5.01
C ILE A 22 -11.22 -21.99 5.11
N ALA A 23 -10.38 -22.34 6.09
CA ALA A 23 -9.05 -21.74 6.23
C ALA A 23 -8.15 -22.07 5.04
N ALA A 24 -8.16 -23.30 4.54
CA ALA A 24 -7.40 -23.70 3.35
C ALA A 24 -7.87 -22.95 2.09
N VAL A 25 -9.19 -22.83 1.88
CA VAL A 25 -9.76 -22.05 0.76
C VAL A 25 -9.37 -20.58 0.86
N ALA A 26 -9.42 -19.98 2.06
CA ALA A 26 -9.01 -18.59 2.27
C ALA A 26 -7.52 -18.37 1.98
N LEU A 27 -6.65 -19.32 2.34
CA LEU A 27 -5.22 -19.27 2.03
C LEU A 27 -4.95 -19.37 0.53
N VAL A 28 -5.61 -20.31 -0.18
CA VAL A 28 -5.46 -20.48 -1.63
C VAL A 28 -5.96 -19.25 -2.37
N PHE A 29 -7.10 -18.68 -1.94
CA PHE A 29 -7.67 -17.48 -2.53
C PHE A 29 -6.77 -16.26 -2.31
N GLY A 30 -6.22 -16.13 -1.09
CA GLY A 30 -5.24 -15.09 -0.76
C GLY A 30 -3.97 -15.19 -1.61
N TRP A 31 -3.46 -16.40 -1.80
CA TRP A 31 -2.31 -16.66 -2.67
C TRP A 31 -2.58 -16.30 -4.13
N GLN A 32 -3.73 -16.69 -4.67
CA GLN A 32 -4.13 -16.35 -6.04
C GLN A 32 -4.30 -14.84 -6.24
N CYS A 33 -4.92 -14.14 -5.27
CA CYS A 33 -5.09 -12.69 -5.34
C CYS A 33 -3.75 -11.94 -5.29
N THR A 34 -2.79 -12.39 -4.48
CA THR A 34 -1.45 -11.79 -4.43
C THR A 34 -0.66 -12.08 -5.71
N SER A 35 -0.75 -13.27 -6.26
CA SER A 35 -0.10 -13.65 -7.52
C SER A 35 -0.68 -12.88 -8.71
N TYR A 36 -2.00 -12.71 -8.76
CA TYR A 36 -2.68 -11.93 -9.79
C TYR A 36 -2.31 -10.45 -9.74
N SER A 37 -2.18 -9.87 -8.55
CA SER A 37 -1.72 -8.48 -8.36
C SER A 37 -0.29 -8.26 -8.84
N LEU A 38 0.59 -9.25 -8.71
CA LEU A 38 1.98 -9.17 -9.16
C LEU A 38 2.13 -9.34 -10.69
N SER A 39 1.29 -10.15 -11.33
CA SER A 39 1.41 -10.44 -12.77
C SER A 39 0.77 -9.36 -13.67
N ASN A 40 -0.26 -8.67 -13.20
CA ASN A 40 -0.99 -7.67 -13.99
C ASN A 40 -0.38 -6.25 -13.93
N HIS A 41 0.80 -6.09 -13.36
CA HIS A 41 1.47 -4.78 -13.26
C HIS A 41 1.82 -4.15 -14.63
N SER A 42 1.82 -4.93 -15.69
CA SER A 42 2.17 -4.47 -17.05
C SER A 42 0.96 -4.21 -17.97
N ALA A 43 -0.25 -4.56 -17.55
CA ALA A 43 -1.44 -4.50 -18.42
C ALA A 43 -2.35 -3.28 -18.19
N ASP A 44 -2.18 -2.53 -17.09
CA ASP A 44 -2.94 -1.29 -16.87
C ASP A 44 -2.32 -0.13 -17.69
N LEU A 45 -2.77 -0.01 -18.92
CA LEU A 45 -2.39 1.01 -19.92
C LEU A 45 -2.56 2.47 -19.45
N HIS A 46 -2.99 2.69 -18.21
CA HIS A 46 -3.27 4.01 -17.65
C HIS A 46 -2.23 4.49 -16.61
N ILE A 47 -1.24 3.65 -16.26
CA ILE A 47 -0.19 4.02 -15.32
C ILE A 47 1.15 3.99 -16.04
N GLN A 48 1.76 5.15 -16.21
CA GLN A 48 3.04 5.31 -16.87
C GLN A 48 4.13 5.62 -15.84
N MET A 49 5.25 4.89 -15.92
CA MET A 49 6.45 5.22 -15.16
C MET A 49 7.11 6.47 -15.73
N LEU A 50 7.45 7.41 -14.85
CA LEU A 50 8.03 8.69 -15.23
C LEU A 50 9.55 8.67 -15.13
N PRO A 51 10.25 9.24 -16.12
CA PRO A 51 11.66 9.52 -15.99
C PRO A 51 11.88 10.62 -14.94
N SER A 52 12.75 10.37 -14.00
CA SER A 52 13.13 11.34 -12.97
C SER A 52 14.63 11.51 -12.92
N ARG A 53 15.09 12.75 -12.75
CA ARG A 53 16.50 13.07 -12.59
C ARG A 53 16.76 13.63 -11.20
N ARG A 54 17.74 13.09 -10.50
CA ARG A 54 18.24 13.70 -9.26
C ARG A 54 18.93 15.02 -9.58
N VAL A 55 18.47 16.10 -8.95
CA VAL A 55 19.02 17.45 -9.15
C VAL A 55 19.95 17.84 -8.00
N LYS A 56 19.60 17.44 -6.78
CA LYS A 56 20.36 17.75 -5.58
C LYS A 56 20.32 16.58 -4.63
N VAL A 57 21.48 16.22 -4.10
CA VAL A 57 21.61 15.18 -3.09
C VAL A 57 22.41 15.75 -1.92
N SER A 58 21.85 15.69 -0.72
CA SER A 58 22.55 15.96 0.54
C SER A 58 22.35 14.76 1.47
N LYS A 59 23.01 14.76 2.64
CA LYS A 59 22.87 13.66 3.63
C LYS A 59 21.40 13.38 4.01
N ALA A 60 20.58 14.42 4.08
CA ALA A 60 19.20 14.32 4.54
C ALA A 60 18.18 14.49 3.43
N THR A 61 18.50 15.21 2.35
CA THR A 61 17.52 15.68 1.38
C THR A 61 17.94 15.31 -0.03
N THR A 62 17.02 14.73 -0.79
CA THR A 62 17.17 14.47 -2.21
C THR A 62 16.07 15.17 -2.98
N VAL A 63 16.44 15.88 -4.04
CA VAL A 63 15.50 16.57 -4.93
C VAL A 63 15.49 15.87 -6.28
N TYR A 64 14.31 15.47 -6.70
CA TYR A 64 14.04 14.86 -8.00
C TYR A 64 13.31 15.86 -8.89
N ARG A 65 13.75 15.95 -10.14
CA ARG A 65 13.05 16.71 -11.18
C ARG A 65 12.40 15.74 -12.15
N ILE A 66 11.13 15.98 -12.42
CA ILE A 66 10.34 15.30 -13.45
C ILE A 66 10.02 16.38 -14.50
N SER A 67 10.53 16.22 -15.69
CA SER A 67 10.32 17.12 -16.84
C SER A 67 9.96 16.29 -18.06
N ASP A 68 9.54 16.97 -19.11
CA ASP A 68 9.23 16.38 -20.42
C ASP A 68 8.05 15.37 -20.37
N VAL A 69 7.14 15.58 -19.42
CA VAL A 69 5.94 14.76 -19.23
C VAL A 69 4.71 15.58 -19.57
N ARG A 70 3.84 15.02 -20.39
CA ARG A 70 2.57 15.67 -20.75
C ARG A 70 1.51 15.35 -19.72
N TRP A 71 1.06 16.36 -18.99
CA TRP A 71 -0.02 16.26 -18.02
C TRP A 71 -1.35 16.58 -18.67
N THR A 72 -2.29 15.66 -18.59
CA THR A 72 -3.61 15.77 -19.20
C THR A 72 -4.68 15.49 -18.14
N LYS A 73 -5.93 15.86 -18.45
CA LYS A 73 -7.07 15.62 -17.56
C LYS A 73 -7.23 14.16 -17.11
N LYS A 74 -6.89 13.21 -18.02
CA LYS A 74 -6.97 11.78 -17.76
C LYS A 74 -5.75 11.23 -17.01
N ALA A 75 -4.60 11.91 -17.09
CA ALA A 75 -3.33 11.49 -16.47
C ALA A 75 -2.81 12.66 -15.63
N SER A 76 -3.58 13.04 -14.62
CA SER A 76 -3.34 14.22 -13.77
C SER A 76 -2.81 13.87 -12.39
N THR A 77 -2.53 12.61 -12.10
CA THR A 77 -2.04 12.20 -10.77
C THR A 77 -0.60 11.72 -10.85
N LEU A 78 0.24 12.32 -10.01
CA LEU A 78 1.59 11.85 -9.69
C LEU A 78 1.49 10.91 -8.49
N MET A 79 2.01 9.69 -8.63
CA MET A 79 2.06 8.71 -7.56
C MET A 79 3.51 8.27 -7.32
N PHE A 80 3.89 8.14 -6.07
CA PHE A 80 5.17 7.57 -5.65
C PHE A 80 5.12 7.10 -4.20
N TYR A 81 6.06 6.27 -3.82
CA TYR A 81 6.18 5.82 -2.43
C TYR A 81 7.27 6.59 -1.71
N SER A 82 6.96 7.04 -0.51
CA SER A 82 7.92 7.61 0.42
C SER A 82 8.02 6.74 1.68
N GLN A 83 9.20 6.63 2.25
CA GLN A 83 9.44 5.84 3.45
C GLN A 83 10.29 6.61 4.45
N HIS A 84 9.71 6.91 5.62
CA HIS A 84 10.37 7.68 6.68
C HIS A 84 10.92 9.05 6.20
N GLN A 85 10.18 9.69 5.30
CA GLN A 85 10.57 10.95 4.68
C GLN A 85 9.46 11.99 4.81
N THR A 86 9.83 13.24 4.93
CA THR A 86 8.96 14.37 4.63
C THR A 86 8.98 14.63 3.14
N VAL A 87 7.88 15.09 2.60
CA VAL A 87 7.67 15.26 1.17
C VAL A 87 7.24 16.70 0.88
N VAL A 88 7.88 17.32 -0.11
CA VAL A 88 7.44 18.58 -0.69
C VAL A 88 7.39 18.43 -2.19
N VAL A 89 6.24 18.77 -2.79
CA VAL A 89 6.05 18.75 -4.24
C VAL A 89 5.77 20.15 -4.73
N GLU A 90 6.60 20.63 -5.62
CA GLU A 90 6.47 21.92 -6.28
C GLU A 90 6.20 21.71 -7.77
N VAL A 91 5.28 22.47 -8.32
CA VAL A 91 4.88 22.44 -9.72
C VAL A 91 5.12 23.82 -10.33
N ASP A 92 5.95 23.88 -11.36
CA ASP A 92 6.34 25.13 -12.04
C ASP A 92 6.76 26.22 -11.04
N GLY A 93 7.50 25.86 -9.99
CA GLY A 93 8.01 26.75 -8.95
C GLY A 93 6.97 27.13 -7.86
N LYS A 94 5.77 26.55 -7.88
CA LYS A 94 4.75 26.78 -6.85
C LYS A 94 4.58 25.55 -5.98
N LEU A 95 4.50 25.75 -4.67
CA LEU A 95 4.21 24.67 -3.71
C LEU A 95 2.81 24.11 -3.98
N LEU A 96 2.73 22.81 -4.29
CA LEU A 96 1.46 22.13 -4.52
C LEU A 96 1.09 21.22 -3.34
N TYR A 97 2.07 20.52 -2.79
CA TYR A 97 1.81 19.53 -1.75
C TYR A 97 2.97 19.49 -0.76
N THR A 98 2.64 19.38 0.53
CA THR A 98 3.63 19.15 1.57
C THR A 98 3.10 18.16 2.60
N ARG A 99 3.97 17.25 3.00
CA ARG A 99 3.75 16.37 4.14
C ARG A 99 4.96 16.43 5.06
N SER A 100 4.75 17.00 6.24
CA SER A 100 5.78 17.10 7.29
C SER A 100 5.52 16.08 8.40
N LEU A 101 6.52 15.85 9.23
CA LEU A 101 6.35 15.18 10.52
C LEU A 101 5.41 15.99 11.40
N LYS A 102 4.42 15.35 12.00
CA LYS A 102 3.69 15.95 13.12
C LYS A 102 4.64 15.98 14.32
N THR A 103 4.81 17.15 14.89
CA THR A 103 5.72 17.41 16.05
C THR A 103 5.42 16.51 17.24
N ASP A 104 4.16 16.04 17.37
CA ASP A 104 3.67 15.24 18.49
C ASP A 104 3.70 13.73 18.20
N SER A 105 4.32 13.29 17.10
CA SER A 105 4.40 11.86 16.77
C SER A 105 5.41 11.17 17.68
N ILE A 106 4.94 10.24 18.50
CA ILE A 106 5.75 9.38 19.39
C ILE A 106 6.83 8.61 18.59
N LEU A 107 6.54 8.29 17.33
CA LEU A 107 7.43 7.49 16.48
C LEU A 107 8.49 8.33 15.75
N HIS A 108 8.41 9.65 15.79
CA HIS A 108 9.30 10.57 15.06
C HIS A 108 9.54 10.19 13.59
N THR A 109 8.54 9.58 12.94
CA THR A 109 8.62 9.11 11.57
C THR A 109 7.28 9.21 10.84
N THR A 110 7.33 9.43 9.54
CA THR A 110 6.13 9.47 8.67
C THR A 110 5.65 8.08 8.25
N GLY A 111 6.42 7.02 8.54
CA GLY A 111 6.13 5.67 8.08
C GLY A 111 6.35 5.48 6.57
N ARG A 112 5.78 4.41 6.02
CA ARG A 112 5.71 4.18 4.57
C ARG A 112 4.36 4.65 4.05
N ASN A 113 4.39 5.48 3.01
CA ASN A 113 3.18 6.05 2.44
C ASN A 113 3.21 6.02 0.92
N CYS A 114 2.03 5.84 0.35
CA CYS A 114 1.77 6.08 -1.06
C CYS A 114 1.29 7.53 -1.21
N GLU A 115 2.09 8.34 -1.87
CA GLU A 115 1.77 9.74 -2.15
C GLU A 115 1.03 9.81 -3.48
N MET A 116 -0.14 10.43 -3.46
CA MET A 116 -0.92 10.72 -4.67
C MET A 116 -1.20 12.21 -4.71
N VAL A 117 -0.63 12.89 -5.68
CA VAL A 117 -0.71 14.34 -5.82
C VAL A 117 -1.35 14.68 -7.15
N SER A 118 -2.45 15.42 -7.13
CA SER A 118 -3.10 15.90 -8.34
C SER A 118 -2.29 17.04 -8.95
N VAL A 119 -1.85 16.86 -10.18
CA VAL A 119 -1.00 17.79 -10.92
C VAL A 119 -1.86 18.55 -11.94
N PRO A 120 -1.76 19.88 -12.03
CA PRO A 120 -2.47 20.67 -13.02
C PRO A 120 -2.10 20.28 -14.46
N GLU A 121 -3.05 20.48 -15.37
CA GLU A 121 -2.80 20.31 -16.80
C GLU A 121 -1.72 21.26 -17.28
N ASN A 122 -0.99 20.85 -18.32
CA ASN A 122 0.07 21.64 -18.95
C ASN A 122 1.25 22.01 -18.04
N THR A 123 1.42 21.30 -16.90
CA THR A 123 2.61 21.43 -16.05
C THR A 123 3.86 21.09 -16.84
N ARG A 124 4.89 21.92 -16.73
CA ARG A 124 6.17 21.75 -17.44
C ARG A 124 7.21 21.04 -16.61
N SER A 125 7.26 21.31 -15.32
CA SER A 125 8.23 20.69 -14.44
C SER A 125 7.67 20.46 -13.04
N ILE A 126 8.06 19.33 -12.44
CA ILE A 126 7.75 19.02 -11.06
C ILE A 126 9.06 18.77 -10.32
N LEU A 127 9.19 19.40 -9.16
CA LEU A 127 10.26 19.12 -8.20
C LEU A 127 9.67 18.39 -7.01
N VAL A 128 10.23 17.23 -6.73
CA VAL A 128 9.88 16.44 -5.54
C VAL A 128 11.07 16.44 -4.60
N THR A 129 10.90 17.06 -3.45
CA THR A 129 11.92 17.11 -2.39
C THR A 129 11.56 16.12 -1.31
N LEU A 130 12.44 15.16 -1.09
CA LEU A 130 12.33 14.15 -0.06
C LEU A 130 13.40 14.39 1.01
N THR A 131 12.98 14.56 2.26
CA THR A 131 13.90 14.74 3.39
C THR A 131 13.74 13.59 4.37
N ASN A 132 14.82 12.87 4.62
CA ASN A 132 14.83 11.74 5.54
C ASN A 132 14.60 12.20 6.97
N CYS A 133 13.68 11.55 7.64
CA CYS A 133 13.42 11.78 9.08
C CYS A 133 14.52 11.15 9.95
N ASN A 134 15.20 10.14 9.45
CA ASN A 134 16.30 9.47 10.12
C ASN A 134 17.51 9.40 9.18
N LEU A 135 18.61 10.05 9.58
CA LEU A 135 19.83 10.17 8.79
C LEU A 135 20.62 8.85 8.64
N ASP A 136 20.38 7.90 9.54
CA ASP A 136 21.13 6.64 9.58
C ASP A 136 20.56 5.58 8.63
N LYS A 137 19.38 5.83 8.04
CA LYS A 137 18.77 4.88 7.10
C LYS A 137 18.94 5.36 5.67
N GLN A 138 19.60 4.52 4.87
CA GLN A 138 19.62 4.69 3.44
C GLN A 138 18.24 4.31 2.88
N VAL A 139 17.60 5.25 2.24
CA VAL A 139 16.29 5.04 1.61
C VAL A 139 16.50 4.80 0.11
N SER A 140 15.81 3.81 -0.43
CA SER A 140 15.80 3.54 -1.87
C SER A 140 15.18 4.70 -2.64
N ASP A 141 15.63 4.91 -3.87
CA ASP A 141 15.04 5.92 -4.74
C ASP A 141 13.57 5.62 -5.04
N PRO A 142 12.71 6.63 -4.98
CA PRO A 142 11.33 6.46 -5.36
C PRO A 142 11.21 6.28 -6.88
N VAL A 143 10.26 5.45 -7.27
CA VAL A 143 9.78 5.37 -8.65
C VAL A 143 8.54 6.24 -8.74
N PHE A 144 8.50 7.10 -9.75
CA PHE A 144 7.39 8.01 -9.99
C PHE A 144 6.49 7.45 -11.07
N TYR A 145 5.18 7.58 -10.87
CA TYR A 145 4.16 7.11 -11.80
C TYR A 145 3.19 8.25 -12.12
N GLN A 146 2.71 8.26 -13.36
CA GLN A 146 1.64 9.14 -13.82
C GLN A 146 0.43 8.32 -14.23
N GLY A 147 -0.77 8.79 -13.93
CA GLY A 147 -2.00 8.14 -14.37
C GLY A 147 -3.25 8.85 -13.90
N ASP A 148 -4.37 8.17 -14.09
CA ASP A 148 -5.66 8.57 -13.54
C ASP A 148 -5.70 8.25 -12.03
N GLY A 149 -6.02 9.25 -11.22
CA GLY A 149 -6.07 9.11 -9.76
C GLY A 149 -7.05 8.04 -9.27
N VAL A 150 -8.18 7.87 -9.93
CA VAL A 150 -9.18 6.86 -9.56
C VAL A 150 -8.64 5.46 -9.80
N HIS A 151 -8.03 5.24 -10.97
CA HIS A 151 -7.41 3.94 -11.30
C HIS A 151 -6.24 3.61 -10.39
N MET A 152 -5.37 4.59 -10.11
CA MET A 152 -4.25 4.43 -9.19
C MET A 152 -4.71 4.11 -7.78
N PHE A 153 -5.70 4.86 -7.26
CA PHE A 153 -6.28 4.61 -5.94
C PHE A 153 -6.90 3.23 -5.84
N ARG A 154 -7.70 2.83 -6.85
CA ARG A 154 -8.30 1.50 -6.92
C ARG A 154 -7.25 0.39 -6.92
N HIS A 155 -6.17 0.56 -7.67
CA HIS A 155 -5.06 -0.38 -7.72
C HIS A 155 -4.41 -0.55 -6.34
N GLU A 156 -4.09 0.56 -5.65
CA GLU A 156 -3.52 0.53 -4.31
C GLU A 156 -4.49 -0.04 -3.27
N LEU A 157 -5.78 0.30 -3.38
CA LEU A 157 -6.81 -0.25 -2.49
C LEU A 157 -6.93 -1.76 -2.64
N LEU A 158 -6.92 -2.30 -3.85
CA LEU A 158 -6.97 -3.73 -4.08
C LEU A 158 -5.70 -4.44 -3.58
N LYS A 159 -4.55 -3.82 -3.78
CA LYS A 159 -3.26 -4.36 -3.32
C LYS A 159 -3.16 -4.45 -1.79
N ALA A 160 -3.67 -3.45 -1.08
CA ALA A 160 -3.66 -3.40 0.38
C ALA A 160 -4.91 -4.02 1.01
N GLY A 161 -6.07 -3.85 0.38
CA GLY A 161 -7.37 -4.22 0.93
C GLY A 161 -7.59 -5.73 1.00
N ILE A 162 -7.13 -6.48 0.01
CA ILE A 162 -7.29 -7.94 -0.01
C ILE A 162 -6.51 -8.61 1.14
N PRO A 163 -5.21 -8.35 1.33
CA PRO A 163 -4.47 -8.89 2.48
C PRO A 163 -5.06 -8.46 3.83
N MET A 164 -5.54 -7.22 3.93
CA MET A 164 -6.16 -6.70 5.15
C MET A 164 -7.48 -7.43 5.46
N LEU A 165 -8.33 -7.65 4.47
CA LEU A 165 -9.58 -8.40 4.61
C LEU A 165 -9.32 -9.83 5.08
N LEU A 166 -8.35 -10.51 4.48
CA LEU A 166 -7.94 -11.86 4.87
C LEU A 166 -7.39 -11.89 6.30
N GLY A 167 -6.61 -10.88 6.69
CA GLY A 167 -6.12 -10.72 8.06
C GLY A 167 -7.27 -10.59 9.06
N ILE A 168 -8.25 -9.76 8.78
CA ILE A 168 -9.45 -9.60 9.63
C ILE A 168 -10.24 -10.90 9.74
N MET A 169 -10.46 -11.60 8.63
CA MET A 169 -11.14 -12.90 8.64
C MET A 169 -10.41 -13.92 9.51
N ASN A 170 -9.09 -14.00 9.42
CA ASN A 170 -8.30 -14.90 10.26
C ASN A 170 -8.39 -14.56 11.75
N VAL A 171 -8.38 -13.27 12.10
CA VAL A 171 -8.57 -12.83 13.50
C VAL A 171 -9.96 -13.23 14.03
N VAL A 172 -11.01 -12.99 13.24
CA VAL A 172 -12.38 -13.38 13.61
C VAL A 172 -12.49 -14.88 13.80
N LEU A 173 -11.95 -15.68 12.88
CA LEU A 173 -11.92 -17.14 13.02
C LEU A 173 -11.14 -17.59 14.27
N GLY A 174 -10.00 -16.97 14.55
CA GLY A 174 -9.24 -17.25 15.78
C GLY A 174 -10.01 -16.96 17.06
N ILE A 175 -10.73 -15.84 17.09
CA ILE A 175 -11.61 -15.49 18.24
C ILE A 175 -12.74 -16.50 18.39
N LEU A 176 -13.41 -16.90 17.31
CA LEU A 176 -14.47 -17.89 17.34
C LEU A 176 -13.97 -19.25 17.85
N MET A 177 -12.78 -19.66 17.41
CA MET A 177 -12.15 -20.89 17.90
C MET A 177 -11.81 -20.82 19.40
N LEU A 178 -11.33 -19.67 19.86
CA LEU A 178 -11.01 -19.46 21.28
C LEU A 178 -12.27 -19.48 22.14
N ILE A 179 -13.36 -18.86 21.69
CA ILE A 179 -14.67 -18.92 22.36
C ILE A 179 -15.16 -20.36 22.44
N TYR A 180 -15.07 -21.09 21.29
CA TYR A 180 -15.50 -22.50 21.26
C TYR A 180 -14.67 -23.38 22.20
N TRP A 181 -13.39 -23.11 22.40
CA TRP A 181 -12.52 -23.85 23.30
C TRP A 181 -12.82 -23.57 24.79
N LEU A 182 -13.27 -22.32 25.08
CA LEU A 182 -13.60 -21.92 26.48
C LEU A 182 -14.97 -22.41 26.96
N PHE A 183 -15.91 -22.73 26.09
CA PHE A 183 -17.27 -23.22 26.40
C PHE A 183 -17.48 -24.65 25.95
#